data_cf9e2f1c3a1686633f4269f53d79f014
#
_entry.id   cf9e2f1c3a1686633f4269f53d79f014
#
_cell.length_a   1.000
_cell.length_b   1.000
_cell.length_c   1.000
_cell.angle_alpha   90.00
_cell.angle_beta   90.00
_cell.angle_gamma   90.00
#
_symmetry.space_group_name_H-M   'P 1'
#
loop_
_entity.id
_entity.type
_entity.pdbx_description
1 polymer ?
#
loop_
_entity_poly.entity_id
_entity_poly.type
_entity_poly.pdbx_seq_one_letter_code
_entity_poly.pdbx_strand_id
1 'polypeptide(L)'
;MNELNIFTYNGNEVRTVQHNGETWWVLKDVCEVLELSNPSRVAERLEGDERSNFKLGRQGEAIIVNESGLYNVILRSDKPEAKPFRKWVTSEVLPAIRKHGAYMTPETLEQAILNPDTIIKIATALKEEQNKNKVLEAANTALTVENQIMQPKASYFDELVDRNLL
;
A
#
# COMPACT_ATOMS: atom_id res chain seq x y z
N MET A 1 -3.13 -19.01 -9.13
CA MET A 1 -3.27 -19.52 -7.75
C MET A 1 -2.86 -18.37 -6.85
N ASN A 2 -3.73 -17.95 -5.93
CA ASN A 2 -3.39 -16.90 -4.98
C ASN A 2 -2.46 -17.51 -3.93
N GLU A 3 -1.16 -17.23 -4.02
CA GLU A 3 -0.20 -17.73 -3.05
C GLU A 3 -0.39 -16.95 -1.75
N LEU A 4 -0.77 -17.70 -0.71
CA LEU A 4 -0.79 -17.21 0.66
C LEU A 4 0.63 -17.38 1.20
N ASN A 5 1.29 -16.26 1.50
CA ASN A 5 2.61 -16.28 2.13
C ASN A 5 2.47 -15.93 3.61
N ILE A 6 3.34 -16.48 4.45
CA ILE A 6 3.36 -16.20 5.88
C ILE A 6 4.59 -15.35 6.18
N PHE A 7 4.35 -14.19 6.76
CA PHE A 7 5.40 -13.33 7.32
C PHE A 7 5.39 -13.47 8.84
N THR A 8 6.53 -13.76 9.44
CA THR A 8 6.65 -13.90 10.90
C THR A 8 7.24 -12.64 11.52
N TYR A 9 6.52 -12.03 12.46
CA TYR A 9 6.98 -10.89 13.24
C TYR A 9 6.86 -11.18 14.74
N ASN A 10 7.97 -11.15 15.46
CA ASN A 10 8.03 -11.44 16.90
C ASN A 10 7.33 -12.76 17.29
N GLY A 11 7.44 -13.81 16.47
CA GLY A 11 6.79 -15.10 16.72
C GLY A 11 5.30 -15.16 16.32
N ASN A 12 4.72 -14.07 15.85
CA ASN A 12 3.36 -14.05 15.32
C ASN A 12 3.37 -14.19 13.80
N GLU A 13 2.45 -14.98 13.26
CA GLU A 13 2.29 -15.19 11.84
C GLU A 13 1.31 -14.17 11.26
N VAL A 14 1.74 -13.45 10.23
CA VAL A 14 0.91 -12.51 9.48
C VAL A 14 0.79 -13.02 8.06
N ARG A 15 -0.41 -13.36 7.64
CA ARG A 15 -0.66 -13.84 6.28
C ARG A 15 -0.61 -12.69 5.30
N THR A 16 0.05 -12.94 4.17
CA THR A 16 0.12 -12.01 3.06
C THR A 16 -0.41 -12.64 1.78
N VAL A 17 -0.92 -11.83 0.88
CA VAL A 17 -1.45 -12.24 -0.42
C VAL A 17 -0.92 -11.32 -1.50
N GLN A 18 -0.79 -11.81 -2.72
CA GLN A 18 -0.54 -10.97 -3.89
C GLN A 18 -1.88 -10.50 -4.46
N HIS A 19 -2.08 -9.18 -4.49
CA HIS A 19 -3.28 -8.55 -5.04
C HIS A 19 -2.85 -7.38 -5.93
N ASN A 20 -3.29 -7.39 -7.19
CA ASN A 20 -2.92 -6.39 -8.20
C ASN A 20 -1.40 -6.19 -8.40
N GLY A 21 -0.60 -7.24 -8.20
CA GLY A 21 0.86 -7.18 -8.34
C GLY A 21 1.61 -6.65 -7.11
N GLU A 22 0.90 -6.35 -6.04
CA GLU A 22 1.45 -5.86 -4.77
C GLU A 22 1.21 -6.84 -3.64
N THR A 23 2.03 -6.76 -2.59
CA THR A 23 1.84 -7.54 -1.37
C THR A 23 0.83 -6.84 -0.46
N TRP A 24 -0.18 -7.59 -0.03
CA TRP A 24 -1.22 -7.14 0.89
C TRP A 24 -1.23 -8.03 2.13
N TRP A 25 -1.54 -7.46 3.27
CA TRP A 25 -1.55 -8.12 4.58
C TRP A 25 -2.98 -8.36 5.06
N VAL A 26 -3.22 -9.51 5.69
CA VAL A 26 -4.52 -9.80 6.32
C VAL A 26 -4.68 -8.92 7.56
N LEU A 27 -5.61 -7.98 7.54
CA LEU A 27 -5.80 -6.99 8.59
C LEU A 27 -6.05 -7.61 9.96
N LYS A 28 -6.75 -8.75 10.02
CA LYS A 28 -7.01 -9.45 11.27
C LYS A 28 -5.71 -9.86 11.94
N ASP A 29 -4.76 -10.41 11.20
CA ASP A 29 -3.47 -10.88 11.73
C ASP A 29 -2.62 -9.69 12.20
N VAL A 30 -2.63 -8.59 11.44
CA VAL A 30 -1.97 -7.34 11.87
C VAL A 30 -2.58 -6.81 13.17
N CYS A 31 -3.90 -6.86 13.31
CA CYS A 31 -4.58 -6.46 14.53
C CYS A 31 -4.24 -7.38 15.71
N GLU A 32 -4.08 -8.69 15.49
CA GLU A 32 -3.65 -9.64 16.52
C GLU A 32 -2.24 -9.30 17.04
N VAL A 33 -1.28 -9.04 16.14
CA VAL A 33 0.08 -8.61 16.50
C VAL A 33 0.09 -7.32 17.31
N LEU A 34 -0.76 -6.36 16.93
CA LEU A 34 -0.87 -5.07 17.59
C LEU A 34 -1.88 -5.08 18.77
N GLU A 35 -2.41 -6.27 19.14
CA GLU A 35 -3.43 -6.44 20.18
C GLU A 35 -4.64 -5.51 20.04
N LEU A 36 -5.05 -5.25 18.80
CA LEU A 36 -6.21 -4.44 18.48
C LEU A 36 -7.46 -5.33 18.43
N SER A 37 -8.39 -5.11 19.34
CA SER A 37 -9.54 -6.01 19.57
C SER A 37 -10.62 -5.97 18.48
N ASN A 38 -10.63 -4.98 17.58
CA ASN A 38 -11.71 -4.81 16.59
C ASN A 38 -11.18 -4.48 15.19
N PRO A 39 -10.81 -5.49 14.38
CA PRO A 39 -10.32 -5.29 13.02
C PRO A 39 -11.31 -4.53 12.10
N SER A 40 -12.62 -4.74 12.25
CA SER A 40 -13.61 -4.03 11.45
C SER A 40 -13.58 -2.52 11.70
N ARG A 41 -13.45 -2.12 12.96
CA ARG A 41 -13.34 -0.72 13.35
C ARG A 41 -12.01 -0.09 12.91
N VAL A 42 -10.96 -0.88 12.82
CA VAL A 42 -9.67 -0.46 12.24
C VAL A 42 -9.83 -0.25 10.74
N ALA A 43 -10.49 -1.17 10.05
CA ALA A 43 -10.76 -1.06 8.61
C ALA A 43 -11.57 0.19 8.24
N GLU A 44 -12.56 0.56 9.06
CA GLU A 44 -13.38 1.77 8.82
C GLU A 44 -12.59 3.08 8.81
N ARG A 45 -11.39 3.08 9.43
CA ARG A 45 -10.51 4.26 9.52
C ARG A 45 -9.49 4.36 8.38
N LEU A 46 -9.44 3.33 7.54
CA LEU A 46 -8.58 3.28 6.36
C LEU A 46 -9.32 3.83 5.15
N GLU A 47 -8.57 4.46 4.26
CA GLU A 47 -9.10 4.94 2.99
C GLU A 47 -9.52 3.77 2.09
N GLY A 48 -10.35 4.06 1.08
CA GLY A 48 -10.91 3.02 0.22
C GLY A 48 -9.86 2.26 -0.61
N ASP A 49 -8.76 2.90 -0.95
CA ASP A 49 -7.62 2.36 -1.69
C ASP A 49 -6.61 1.61 -0.79
N GLU A 50 -6.68 1.79 0.52
CA GLU A 50 -5.80 1.15 1.51
C GLU A 50 -6.30 -0.23 1.94
N ARG A 51 -7.55 -0.58 1.64
CA ARG A 51 -8.18 -1.83 2.04
C ARG A 51 -8.97 -2.48 0.91
N SER A 52 -9.06 -3.80 0.94
CA SER A 52 -9.88 -4.58 0.01
C SER A 52 -10.44 -5.82 0.69
N ASN A 53 -11.52 -6.37 0.15
CA ASN A 53 -12.03 -7.69 0.54
C ASN A 53 -11.39 -8.75 -0.34
N PHE A 54 -10.91 -9.83 0.28
CA PHE A 54 -10.21 -10.88 -0.42
C PHE A 54 -10.68 -12.26 0.03
N LYS A 55 -10.89 -13.16 -0.92
CA LYS A 55 -11.27 -14.55 -0.62
C LYS A 55 -10.03 -15.40 -0.36
N LEU A 56 -9.88 -15.84 0.89
CA LEU A 56 -8.82 -16.73 1.35
C LEU A 56 -9.17 -18.21 1.10
N GLY A 57 -9.65 -18.54 -0.08
CA GLY A 57 -10.03 -19.92 -0.44
C GLY A 57 -11.11 -20.47 0.51
N ARG A 58 -10.80 -21.61 1.16
CA ARG A 58 -11.72 -22.25 2.10
C ARG A 58 -11.88 -21.53 3.45
N GLN A 59 -11.05 -20.54 3.75
CA GLN A 59 -11.08 -19.77 5.01
C GLN A 59 -12.08 -18.61 4.98
N GLY A 60 -12.78 -18.42 3.86
CA GLY A 60 -13.77 -17.38 3.72
C GLY A 60 -13.20 -16.03 3.24
N GLU A 61 -13.93 -14.96 3.50
CA GLU A 61 -13.54 -13.60 3.15
C GLU A 61 -12.76 -12.95 4.29
N ALA A 62 -11.71 -12.19 3.93
CA ALA A 62 -10.93 -11.40 4.88
C ALA A 62 -10.68 -9.99 4.31
N ILE A 63 -10.58 -9.02 5.20
CA ILE A 63 -10.09 -7.69 4.84
C ILE A 63 -8.58 -7.76 4.75
N ILE A 64 -8.05 -7.30 3.63
CA ILE A 64 -6.62 -7.12 3.40
C ILE A 64 -6.29 -5.63 3.31
N VAL A 65 -5.06 -5.27 3.64
CA VAL A 65 -4.54 -3.90 3.58
C VAL A 65 -3.25 -3.87 2.77
N ASN A 66 -3.08 -2.81 1.99
CA ASN A 66 -1.82 -2.55 1.29
C ASN A 66 -0.77 -1.95 2.25
N GLU A 67 0.40 -1.62 1.74
CA GLU A 67 1.51 -1.10 2.55
C GLU A 67 1.17 0.23 3.22
N SER A 68 0.48 1.14 2.53
CA SER A 68 0.01 2.41 3.12
C SER A 68 -0.96 2.16 4.28
N GLY A 69 -1.96 1.29 4.07
CA GLY A 69 -2.91 0.91 5.11
C GLY A 69 -2.24 0.25 6.31
N LEU A 70 -1.25 -0.63 6.08
CA LEU A 70 -0.46 -1.24 7.14
C LEU A 70 0.26 -0.17 7.99
N TYR A 71 0.95 0.78 7.35
CA TYR A 71 1.62 1.87 8.04
C TYR A 71 0.64 2.75 8.80
N ASN A 72 -0.52 3.06 8.23
CA ASN A 72 -1.58 3.82 8.92
C ASN A 72 -2.05 3.11 10.20
N VAL A 73 -2.22 1.80 10.17
CA VAL A 73 -2.60 1.01 11.36
C VAL A 73 -1.50 1.07 12.42
N ILE A 74 -0.24 0.86 12.03
CA ILE A 74 0.91 0.85 12.97
C ILE A 74 1.12 2.24 13.58
N LEU A 75 1.13 3.30 12.77
CA LEU A 75 1.41 4.66 13.22
C LEU A 75 0.32 5.21 14.16
N ARG A 76 -0.92 4.76 14.00
CA ARG A 76 -2.05 5.14 14.87
C ARG A 76 -2.21 4.24 16.10
N SER A 77 -1.46 3.15 16.18
CA SER A 77 -1.53 2.23 17.32
C SER A 77 -0.82 2.81 18.54
N ASP A 78 -1.48 2.77 19.70
CA ASP A 78 -0.90 3.15 21.00
C ASP A 78 -0.22 1.99 21.70
N LYS A 79 -0.18 0.83 21.06
CA LYS A 79 0.41 -0.38 21.63
C LYS A 79 1.92 -0.26 21.78
N PRO A 80 2.49 -0.86 22.85
CA PRO A 80 3.94 -0.85 23.08
C PRO A 80 4.75 -1.33 21.87
N GLU A 81 4.25 -2.35 21.16
CA GLU A 81 4.89 -2.98 20.03
C GLU A 81 5.02 -2.03 18.83
N ALA A 82 4.08 -1.10 18.66
CA ALA A 82 4.10 -0.11 17.58
C ALA A 82 4.99 1.11 17.90
N LYS A 83 5.25 1.39 19.19
CA LYS A 83 6.00 2.60 19.63
C LYS A 83 7.41 2.70 19.04
N PRO A 84 8.24 1.62 19.03
CA PRO A 84 9.58 1.68 18.46
C PRO A 84 9.55 2.04 16.98
N PHE A 85 8.66 1.41 16.21
CA PHE A 85 8.50 1.69 14.77
C PHE A 85 8.06 3.13 14.54
N ARG A 86 7.02 3.59 15.24
CA ARG A 86 6.53 4.97 15.14
C ARG A 86 7.63 5.97 15.46
N LYS A 87 8.38 5.75 16.55
CA LYS A 87 9.49 6.62 16.95
C LYS A 87 10.58 6.67 15.89
N TRP A 88 10.99 5.51 15.36
CA TRP A 88 11.97 5.42 14.30
C TRP A 88 11.53 6.19 13.04
N VAL A 89 10.32 5.93 12.54
CA VAL A 89 9.79 6.63 11.36
C VAL A 89 9.76 8.14 11.56
N THR A 90 9.24 8.61 12.72
CA THR A 90 9.02 10.05 12.95
C THR A 90 10.28 10.81 13.37
N SER A 91 11.25 10.14 14.01
CA SER A 91 12.45 10.79 14.53
C SER A 91 13.66 10.64 13.61
N GLU A 92 13.66 9.66 12.72
CA GLU A 92 14.82 9.33 11.88
C GLU A 92 14.47 9.34 10.39
N VAL A 93 13.52 8.47 9.96
CA VAL A 93 13.23 8.29 8.52
C VAL A 93 12.65 9.56 7.89
N LEU A 94 11.53 10.05 8.40
CA LEU A 94 10.87 11.24 7.83
C LEU A 94 11.75 12.50 7.91
N PRO A 95 12.45 12.80 9.04
CA PRO A 95 13.39 13.91 9.08
C PRO A 95 14.56 13.77 8.10
N ALA A 96 15.10 12.57 7.89
CA ALA A 96 16.15 12.32 6.91
C ALA A 96 15.66 12.59 5.49
N ILE A 97 14.51 12.07 5.12
CA ILE A 97 13.91 12.33 3.80
C ILE A 97 13.66 13.83 3.60
N ARG A 98 13.09 14.52 4.60
CA ARG A 98 12.83 15.97 4.51
C ARG A 98 14.12 16.81 4.36
N LYS A 99 15.20 16.43 5.06
CA LYS A 99 16.46 17.20 5.05
C LYS A 99 17.35 16.87 3.87
N HIS A 100 17.40 15.61 3.48
CA HIS A 100 18.39 15.08 2.53
C HIS A 100 17.78 14.51 1.24
N GLY A 101 16.45 14.41 1.16
CA GLY A 101 15.74 13.85 0.02
C GLY A 101 15.70 12.31 -0.01
N ALA A 102 16.40 11.64 0.90
CA ALA A 102 16.45 10.18 1.01
C ALA A 102 16.75 9.72 2.43
N TYR A 103 16.40 8.47 2.73
CA TYR A 103 16.83 7.73 3.91
C TYR A 103 17.62 6.49 3.46
N MET A 104 18.77 6.27 4.07
CA MET A 104 19.60 5.06 3.90
C MET A 104 19.95 4.52 5.27
N THR A 105 19.91 3.19 5.42
CA THR A 105 20.44 2.58 6.65
C THR A 105 21.97 2.77 6.71
N PRO A 106 22.60 2.76 7.91
CA PRO A 106 24.03 2.85 8.06
C PRO A 106 24.78 1.82 7.20
N GLU A 107 24.28 0.58 7.14
CA GLU A 107 24.88 -0.51 6.37
C GLU A 107 24.81 -0.22 4.86
N THR A 108 23.67 0.29 4.38
CA THR A 108 23.53 0.67 2.96
C THR A 108 24.44 1.83 2.61
N LEU A 109 24.57 2.81 3.51
CA LEU A 109 25.46 3.96 3.31
C LEU A 109 26.92 3.52 3.26
N GLU A 110 27.36 2.65 4.18
CA GLU A 110 28.71 2.08 4.19
C GLU A 110 28.99 1.30 2.91
N GLN A 111 28.08 0.43 2.48
CA GLN A 111 28.21 -0.31 1.22
C GLN A 111 28.26 0.62 0.00
N ALA A 112 27.49 1.70 0.00
CA ALA A 112 27.49 2.67 -1.08
C ALA A 112 28.83 3.42 -1.17
N ILE A 113 29.48 3.72 -0.03
CA ILE A 113 30.79 4.38 0.02
C ILE A 113 31.90 3.41 -0.41
N LEU A 114 31.84 2.15 0.07
CA LEU A 114 32.87 1.15 -0.20
C LEU A 114 32.80 0.54 -1.60
N ASN A 115 31.61 0.55 -2.20
CA ASN A 115 31.38 -0.03 -3.52
C ASN A 115 30.54 0.91 -4.41
N PRO A 116 31.18 1.66 -5.34
CA PRO A 116 30.50 2.54 -6.28
C PRO A 116 29.42 1.87 -7.12
N ASP A 117 29.54 0.58 -7.42
CA ASP A 117 28.51 -0.19 -8.15
C ASP A 117 27.18 -0.25 -7.40
N THR A 118 27.21 -0.17 -6.08
CA THR A 118 26.00 -0.11 -5.26
C THR A 118 25.25 1.20 -5.50
N ILE A 119 25.96 2.32 -5.60
CA ILE A 119 25.34 3.62 -5.94
C ILE A 119 24.72 3.57 -7.33
N ILE A 120 25.39 2.97 -8.30
CA ILE A 120 24.90 2.82 -9.67
C ILE A 120 23.61 1.98 -9.66
N LYS A 121 23.57 0.87 -8.94
CA LYS A 121 22.38 0.02 -8.82
C LYS A 121 21.19 0.77 -8.19
N ILE A 122 21.42 1.50 -7.11
CA ILE A 122 20.39 2.31 -6.42
C ILE A 122 19.88 3.40 -7.36
N ALA A 123 20.76 4.12 -8.04
CA ALA A 123 20.41 5.18 -8.97
C ALA A 123 19.64 4.64 -10.18
N THR A 124 19.99 3.46 -10.68
CA THR A 124 19.29 2.79 -11.78
C THR A 124 17.89 2.36 -11.36
N ALA A 125 17.74 1.72 -10.19
CA ALA A 125 16.45 1.33 -9.66
C ALA A 125 15.52 2.54 -9.43
N LEU A 126 16.06 3.64 -8.88
CA LEU A 126 15.32 4.89 -8.71
C LEU A 126 14.83 5.46 -10.04
N LYS A 127 15.68 5.45 -11.07
CA LYS A 127 15.32 5.91 -12.41
C LYS A 127 14.23 5.05 -13.04
N GLU A 128 14.30 3.74 -12.87
CA GLU A 128 13.26 2.82 -13.36
C GLU A 128 11.92 3.08 -12.66
N GLU A 129 11.92 3.29 -11.34
CA GLU A 129 10.72 3.60 -10.57
C GLU A 129 10.12 4.95 -10.98
N GLN A 130 10.94 5.97 -11.15
CA GLN A 130 10.49 7.27 -11.65
C GLN A 130 9.86 7.16 -13.05
N ASN A 131 10.43 6.33 -13.92
CA ASN A 131 9.86 6.10 -15.24
C ASN A 131 8.52 5.37 -15.18
N LYS A 132 8.37 4.36 -14.31
CA LYS A 132 7.09 3.69 -14.08
C LYS A 132 6.03 4.67 -13.57
N ASN A 133 6.37 5.51 -12.60
CA ASN A 133 5.47 6.51 -12.06
C ASN A 133 5.01 7.50 -13.14
N LYS A 134 5.91 7.99 -14.00
CA LYS A 134 5.54 8.86 -15.13
C LYS A 134 4.58 8.17 -16.10
N VAL A 135 4.80 6.89 -16.41
CA VAL A 135 3.92 6.12 -17.29
C VAL A 135 2.54 5.95 -16.64
N LEU A 136 2.50 5.64 -15.34
CA LEU A 136 1.24 5.51 -14.59
C LEU A 136 0.49 6.84 -14.50
N GLU A 137 1.17 7.95 -14.25
CA GLU A 137 0.57 9.30 -14.25
C GLU A 137 -0.02 9.66 -15.60
N ALA A 138 0.71 9.37 -16.69
CA ALA A 138 0.23 9.60 -18.05
C ALA A 138 -1.01 8.74 -18.37
N ALA A 139 -0.98 7.45 -17.97
CA ALA A 139 -2.12 6.55 -18.16
C ALA A 139 -3.34 6.99 -17.34
N ASN A 140 -3.15 7.39 -16.09
CA ASN A 140 -4.22 7.92 -15.24
C ASN A 140 -4.81 9.21 -15.80
N THR A 141 -3.99 10.10 -16.32
CA THR A 141 -4.45 11.32 -16.96
C THR A 141 -5.28 11.02 -18.22
N ALA A 142 -4.82 10.08 -19.06
CA ALA A 142 -5.54 9.66 -20.26
C ALA A 142 -6.89 9.03 -19.89
N LEU A 143 -6.94 8.12 -18.90
CA LEU A 143 -8.17 7.51 -18.41
C LEU A 143 -9.14 8.55 -17.81
N THR A 144 -8.63 9.55 -17.12
CA THR A 144 -9.46 10.63 -16.56
C THR A 144 -10.12 11.43 -17.66
N VAL A 145 -9.38 11.80 -18.73
CA VAL A 145 -9.91 12.50 -19.89
C VAL A 145 -10.94 11.64 -20.63
N GLU A 146 -10.64 10.36 -20.83
CA GLU A 146 -11.57 9.43 -21.49
C GLU A 146 -12.87 9.29 -20.70
N ASN A 147 -12.79 9.13 -19.38
CA ASN A 147 -13.95 9.07 -18.51
C ASN A 147 -14.79 10.36 -18.59
N GLN A 148 -14.17 11.54 -18.61
CA GLN A 148 -14.87 12.80 -18.76
C GLN A 148 -15.60 12.92 -20.10
N ILE A 149 -15.04 12.37 -21.18
CA ILE A 149 -15.67 12.34 -22.50
C ILE A 149 -16.81 11.31 -22.56
N MET A 150 -16.69 10.20 -21.82
CA MET A 150 -17.67 9.12 -21.83
C MET A 150 -18.87 9.40 -20.94
N GLN A 151 -18.70 10.12 -19.81
CA GLN A 151 -19.78 10.43 -18.88
C GLN A 151 -21.02 11.07 -19.55
N PRO A 152 -20.90 12.12 -20.39
CA PRO A 152 -22.06 12.70 -21.05
C PRO A 152 -22.76 11.73 -22.01
N LYS A 153 -21.99 10.85 -22.66
CA LYS A 153 -22.54 9.84 -23.57
C LYS A 153 -23.33 8.77 -22.80
N ALA A 154 -22.82 8.32 -21.67
CA ALA A 154 -23.50 7.36 -20.81
C ALA A 154 -24.82 7.94 -20.29
N SER A 155 -24.79 9.16 -19.76
CA SER A 155 -26.01 9.86 -19.29
C SER A 155 -27.08 10.02 -20.39
N TYR A 156 -26.66 10.31 -21.61
CA TYR A 156 -27.56 10.41 -22.76
C TYR A 156 -28.21 9.05 -23.12
N PHE A 157 -27.47 7.97 -23.04
CA PHE A 157 -28.01 6.62 -23.26
C PHE A 157 -29.01 6.21 -22.16
N ASP A 158 -28.72 6.52 -20.89
CA ASP A 158 -29.62 6.25 -19.77
C ASP A 158 -30.94 7.02 -19.95
N GLU A 159 -30.91 8.30 -20.33
CA GLU A 159 -32.11 9.07 -20.62
C GLU A 159 -32.94 8.52 -21.80
N LEU A 160 -32.29 7.96 -22.84
CA LEU A 160 -32.99 7.33 -23.96
C LEU A 160 -33.64 6.00 -23.56
N VAL A 161 -32.99 5.22 -22.72
CA VAL A 161 -33.57 3.95 -22.21
C VAL A 161 -34.79 4.24 -21.34
N ASP A 162 -34.74 5.20 -20.45
CA ASP A 162 -35.84 5.57 -19.57
C ASP A 162 -37.06 6.13 -20.36
N ARG A 163 -36.82 6.85 -21.46
CA ARG A 163 -37.89 7.34 -22.36
C ARG A 163 -38.58 6.25 -23.14
N ASN A 164 -37.91 5.12 -23.41
CA ASN A 164 -38.49 4.02 -24.18
C ASN A 164 -39.18 2.95 -23.30
N LEU A 165 -39.16 3.09 -21.99
CA LEU A 165 -39.81 2.21 -21.01
C LEU A 165 -41.12 2.77 -20.48
N LEU A 166 -41.55 3.96 -20.91
CA LEU A 166 -42.89 4.57 -20.65
C LEU A 166 -43.75 4.55 -21.92
#